data_f61caabe2a56b3e6f5766dafe3442730
#
_entry.id   f61caabe2a56b3e6f5766dafe3442730
#
_cell.length_a   1.000
_cell.length_b   1.000
_cell.length_c   1.000
_cell.angle_alpha   90.00
_cell.angle_beta   90.00
_cell.angle_gamma   90.00
#
_symmetry.space_group_name_H-M   'P 1'
#
loop_
_entity.id
_entity.type
_entity.pdbx_description
1 polymer ?
#
loop_
_entity_poly.entity_id
_entity_poly.type
_entity_poly.pdbx_seq_one_letter_code
_entity_poly.pdbx_strand_id
1 'polypeptide(L)'
;MSTFRNPVGPQPSSVYWRRRLVVALGLAAVIIVIVLIVVRPGTGAATPAPTRTPTPSATAGVAQACDPAKITVEGVVDATGYDLGVNPMMSLVVKSTAVEPCAINAGSDVQEFRITSGDELIWTSKDCVVSTEPRVQVLKPGIPVSTTPIPWDRTRSSADTCGIDRPQVIAEGATYRFGVSLGEISSVETTPFLLY
;
A
#
# COMPACT_ATOMS: atom_id res chain seq x y z
N MET A 1 -19.09 44.97 17.55
CA MET A 1 -18.00 44.20 16.98
C MET A 1 -16.66 44.60 17.63
N SER A 2 -16.40 44.16 18.86
CA SER A 2 -15.20 44.58 19.59
C SER A 2 -14.78 43.58 20.67
N THR A 3 -14.91 42.26 20.40
CA THR A 3 -14.53 41.21 21.34
C THR A 3 -13.04 40.82 21.30
N PHE A 4 -12.27 41.42 20.42
CA PHE A 4 -10.83 41.13 20.30
C PHE A 4 -9.93 41.99 21.21
N ARG A 5 -10.44 43.02 21.85
CA ARG A 5 -9.63 43.92 22.66
C ARG A 5 -9.75 43.77 24.17
N ASN A 6 -10.83 43.15 24.67
CA ASN A 6 -11.02 42.98 26.11
C ASN A 6 -11.31 41.50 26.43
N PRO A 7 -10.37 40.76 27.02
CA PRO A 7 -10.63 39.42 27.54
C PRO A 7 -11.51 39.50 28.80
N VAL A 8 -12.66 38.80 28.79
CA VAL A 8 -13.54 38.66 29.94
C VAL A 8 -13.00 37.53 30.81
N GLY A 9 -12.40 37.86 31.97
CA GLY A 9 -11.93 36.88 32.94
C GLY A 9 -11.15 37.50 34.07
N PRO A 10 -11.00 36.83 35.26
CA PRO A 10 -10.39 37.39 36.49
C PRO A 10 -8.86 37.52 36.44
N GLN A 11 -8.21 37.34 35.32
CA GLN A 11 -6.76 37.46 35.16
C GLN A 11 -6.39 38.86 34.66
N PRO A 12 -5.30 39.50 35.19
CA PRO A 12 -4.86 40.79 34.73
C PRO A 12 -4.42 40.75 33.25
N SER A 13 -4.76 41.80 32.52
CA SER A 13 -4.52 41.93 31.06
C SER A 13 -3.07 41.71 30.62
N SER A 14 -2.11 41.93 31.51
CA SER A 14 -0.67 41.71 31.28
C SER A 14 -0.28 40.24 31.07
N VAL A 15 -1.00 39.31 31.72
CA VAL A 15 -0.76 37.85 31.56
C VAL A 15 -1.27 37.35 30.22
N TYR A 16 -2.42 37.87 29.78
CA TYR A 16 -3.00 37.54 28.48
C TYR A 16 -2.09 38.02 27.34
N TRP A 17 -1.58 39.26 27.42
CA TRP A 17 -0.68 39.83 26.43
C TRP A 17 0.65 39.06 26.35
N ARG A 18 1.23 38.65 27.46
CA ARG A 18 2.46 37.84 27.47
C ARG A 18 2.26 36.47 26.82
N ARG A 19 1.17 35.78 27.12
CA ARG A 19 0.85 34.48 26.51
C ARG A 19 0.64 34.62 24.98
N ARG A 20 -0.06 35.66 24.54
CA ARG A 20 -0.29 35.92 23.13
C ARG A 20 1.00 36.28 22.41
N LEU A 21 1.90 37.00 23.03
CA LEU A 21 3.20 37.36 22.48
C LEU A 21 4.10 36.14 22.34
N VAL A 22 4.12 35.24 23.32
CA VAL A 22 4.87 33.98 23.24
C VAL A 22 4.35 33.08 22.11
N VAL A 23 3.03 32.97 21.96
CA VAL A 23 2.42 32.20 20.85
C VAL A 23 2.74 32.84 19.49
N ALA A 24 2.68 34.17 19.39
CA ALA A 24 3.01 34.86 18.15
C ALA A 24 4.49 34.72 17.77
N LEU A 25 5.41 34.79 18.75
CA LEU A 25 6.84 34.54 18.52
C LEU A 25 7.11 33.08 18.13
N GLY A 26 6.44 32.12 18.75
CA GLY A 26 6.54 30.71 18.37
C GLY A 26 6.06 30.47 16.93
N LEU A 27 4.95 31.06 16.53
CA LEU A 27 4.43 30.95 15.17
C LEU A 27 5.39 31.60 14.16
N ALA A 28 5.93 32.79 14.48
CA ALA A 28 6.91 33.48 13.64
C ALA A 28 8.19 32.64 13.46
N ALA A 29 8.70 32.01 14.52
CA ALA A 29 9.86 31.13 14.46
C ALA A 29 9.61 29.93 13.54
N VAL A 30 8.43 29.29 13.62
CA VAL A 30 8.05 28.17 12.73
C VAL A 30 7.98 28.64 11.28
N ILE A 31 7.40 29.80 10.99
CA ILE A 31 7.33 30.36 9.64
C ILE A 31 8.73 30.63 9.09
N ILE A 32 9.64 31.20 9.90
CA ILE A 32 11.03 31.45 9.49
C ILE A 32 11.74 30.14 9.15
N VAL A 33 11.57 29.10 9.96
CA VAL A 33 12.17 27.78 9.68
C VAL A 33 11.62 27.20 8.37
N ILE A 34 10.32 27.28 8.13
CA ILE A 34 9.70 26.82 6.88
C ILE A 34 10.26 27.61 5.69
N VAL A 35 10.36 28.93 5.81
CA VAL A 35 10.91 29.78 4.74
C VAL A 35 12.39 29.45 4.48
N LEU A 36 13.20 29.22 5.51
CA LEU A 36 14.59 28.80 5.35
C LEU A 36 14.76 27.42 4.71
N ILE A 37 13.80 26.50 4.94
CA ILE A 37 13.80 25.18 4.30
C ILE A 37 13.37 25.29 2.82
N VAL A 38 12.39 26.14 2.52
CA VAL A 38 11.82 26.27 1.17
C VAL A 38 12.68 27.18 0.29
N VAL A 39 13.19 28.29 0.85
CA VAL A 39 14.04 29.25 0.17
C VAL A 39 15.51 29.01 0.54
N ARG A 40 16.09 27.90 0.11
CA ARG A 40 17.55 27.69 0.24
C ARG A 40 18.26 28.81 -0.54
N PRO A 41 18.93 29.79 0.12
CA PRO A 41 19.80 30.71 -0.61
C PRO A 41 21.03 29.92 -1.04
N GLY A 42 21.08 29.56 -2.31
CA GLY A 42 22.26 28.99 -2.93
C GLY A 42 23.36 30.00 -2.95
N THR A 43 24.35 29.89 -2.09
CA THR A 43 25.62 30.64 -2.22
C THR A 43 26.41 30.03 -3.38
N GLY A 44 26.22 30.59 -4.56
CA GLY A 44 27.09 30.34 -5.69
C GLY A 44 28.27 31.31 -5.65
N ALA A 45 29.46 30.83 -5.38
CA ALA A 45 30.70 31.46 -5.79
C ALA A 45 31.48 30.45 -6.62
N ALA A 46 31.55 30.69 -7.93
CA ALA A 46 32.29 29.87 -8.86
C ALA A 46 33.79 30.12 -8.72
N THR A 47 34.54 29.06 -8.40
CA THR A 47 35.98 28.99 -8.67
C THR A 47 36.17 27.95 -9.79
N PRO A 48 36.87 28.18 -10.87
CA PRO A 48 37.08 27.20 -11.93
C PRO A 48 38.06 26.14 -11.45
N ALA A 49 37.59 24.94 -11.28
CA ALA A 49 38.40 23.74 -11.01
C ALA A 49 38.43 22.85 -12.28
N PRO A 50 39.45 22.01 -12.44
CA PRO A 50 39.83 21.38 -13.70
C PRO A 50 38.77 20.39 -14.20
N THR A 51 38.64 20.38 -15.53
CA THR A 51 37.83 19.47 -16.34
C THR A 51 37.96 18.03 -15.87
N ARG A 52 36.97 17.57 -15.13
CA ARG A 52 36.77 16.12 -14.90
C ARG A 52 35.92 15.62 -16.04
N THR A 53 36.44 14.64 -16.75
CA THR A 53 35.72 13.81 -17.71
C THR A 53 34.33 13.48 -17.15
N PRO A 54 33.22 13.67 -17.91
CA PRO A 54 31.90 13.35 -17.42
C PRO A 54 31.86 11.85 -17.13
N THR A 55 31.79 11.51 -15.84
CA THR A 55 31.29 10.21 -15.41
C THR A 55 29.89 10.06 -16.02
N PRO A 56 29.61 8.97 -16.74
CA PRO A 56 28.29 8.80 -17.33
C PRO A 56 27.24 9.00 -16.23
N SER A 57 26.44 10.04 -16.42
CA SER A 57 25.22 10.26 -15.65
C SER A 57 24.45 8.95 -15.70
N ALA A 58 24.26 8.29 -14.56
CA ALA A 58 23.41 7.13 -14.51
C ALA A 58 22.04 7.56 -15.06
N THR A 59 21.81 7.27 -16.33
CA THR A 59 20.48 7.24 -16.90
C THR A 59 19.67 6.46 -15.89
N ALA A 60 18.55 7.02 -15.43
CA ALA A 60 17.61 6.32 -14.59
C ALA A 60 17.20 5.05 -15.36
N GLY A 61 17.99 3.98 -15.20
CA GLY A 61 17.86 2.75 -15.94
C GLY A 61 16.49 2.18 -15.62
N VAL A 62 15.75 1.80 -16.64
CA VAL A 62 14.58 0.96 -16.50
C VAL A 62 15.03 -0.20 -15.59
N ALA A 63 14.40 -0.33 -14.42
CA ALA A 63 14.77 -1.37 -13.47
C ALA A 63 14.74 -2.72 -14.20
N GLN A 64 15.80 -3.52 -14.06
CA GLN A 64 15.89 -4.83 -14.70
C GLN A 64 14.69 -5.70 -14.26
N ALA A 65 14.23 -6.61 -15.11
CA ALA A 65 13.18 -7.55 -14.75
C ALA A 65 13.59 -8.38 -13.52
N CYS A 66 12.64 -8.60 -12.62
CA CYS A 66 12.89 -9.43 -11.44
C CYS A 66 13.15 -10.90 -11.85
N ASP A 67 14.11 -11.52 -11.18
CA ASP A 67 14.29 -12.98 -11.23
C ASP A 67 13.15 -13.65 -10.44
N PRO A 68 12.29 -14.48 -11.05
CA PRO A 68 11.19 -15.15 -10.37
C PRO A 68 11.62 -15.94 -9.13
N ALA A 69 12.82 -16.53 -9.14
CA ALA A 69 13.37 -17.29 -8.02
C ALA A 69 13.69 -16.42 -6.79
N LYS A 70 13.73 -15.10 -6.95
CA LYS A 70 13.95 -14.11 -5.89
C LYS A 70 12.67 -13.38 -5.47
N ILE A 71 11.53 -13.78 -5.99
CA ILE A 71 10.24 -13.19 -5.63
C ILE A 71 9.46 -14.16 -4.76
N THR A 72 8.87 -13.65 -3.71
CA THR A 72 7.91 -14.36 -2.88
C THR A 72 6.57 -13.64 -2.94
N VAL A 73 5.50 -14.41 -2.99
CA VAL A 73 4.12 -13.90 -2.89
C VAL A 73 3.42 -14.57 -1.72
N GLU A 74 2.57 -13.80 -1.03
CA GLU A 74 1.82 -14.24 0.13
C GLU A 74 0.40 -13.69 0.06
N GLY A 75 -0.59 -14.54 0.37
CA GLY A 75 -1.99 -14.12 0.55
C GLY A 75 -2.23 -13.66 1.97
N VAL A 76 -2.82 -12.48 2.14
CA VAL A 76 -3.14 -11.92 3.46
C VAL A 76 -4.64 -11.66 3.53
N VAL A 77 -5.28 -12.10 4.61
CA VAL A 77 -6.65 -11.75 4.99
C VAL A 77 -6.63 -10.84 6.20
N ASP A 78 -7.62 -9.96 6.33
CA ASP A 78 -7.67 -8.96 7.39
C ASP A 78 -8.07 -9.52 8.77
N ALA A 79 -8.66 -10.73 8.83
CA ALA A 79 -8.98 -11.42 10.07
C ALA A 79 -8.88 -12.96 9.92
N THR A 80 -8.82 -13.67 11.03
CA THR A 80 -8.78 -15.14 11.06
C THR A 80 -10.16 -15.79 11.18
N GLY A 81 -11.20 -14.99 11.40
CA GLY A 81 -12.59 -15.44 11.49
C GLY A 81 -13.54 -14.31 11.17
N TYR A 82 -14.66 -14.64 10.55
CA TYR A 82 -15.66 -13.69 10.05
C TYR A 82 -17.06 -14.14 10.46
N ASP A 83 -17.77 -13.23 11.10
CA ASP A 83 -19.16 -13.43 11.47
C ASP A 83 -20.10 -13.41 10.25
N LEU A 84 -21.34 -13.81 10.44
CA LEU A 84 -22.36 -13.82 9.41
C LEU A 84 -22.47 -12.43 8.72
N GLY A 85 -22.39 -12.42 7.39
CA GLY A 85 -22.51 -11.22 6.58
C GLY A 85 -21.23 -10.35 6.51
N VAL A 86 -20.17 -10.70 7.22
CA VAL A 86 -18.87 -10.02 7.12
C VAL A 86 -18.04 -10.64 6.01
N ASN A 87 -17.62 -9.84 5.05
CA ASN A 87 -16.81 -10.28 3.92
C ASN A 87 -15.33 -10.23 4.25
N PRO A 88 -14.56 -11.33 4.03
CA PRO A 88 -13.10 -11.31 4.12
C PRO A 88 -12.49 -10.31 3.14
N MET A 89 -11.57 -9.49 3.63
CA MET A 89 -10.76 -8.60 2.80
C MET A 89 -9.43 -9.26 2.49
N MET A 90 -9.14 -9.45 1.21
CA MET A 90 -8.01 -10.22 0.71
C MET A 90 -7.01 -9.34 -0.02
N SER A 91 -5.74 -9.54 0.22
CA SER A 91 -4.65 -8.86 -0.50
C SER A 91 -3.52 -9.83 -0.85
N LEU A 92 -2.78 -9.48 -1.91
CA LEU A 92 -1.54 -10.14 -2.30
C LEU A 92 -0.37 -9.27 -1.86
N VAL A 93 0.58 -9.85 -1.18
CA VAL A 93 1.85 -9.22 -0.82
C VAL A 93 2.95 -9.84 -1.67
N VAL A 94 3.73 -9.00 -2.33
CA VAL A 94 4.91 -9.40 -3.10
C VAL A 94 6.16 -8.80 -2.49
N LYS A 95 7.23 -9.60 -2.41
CA LYS A 95 8.52 -9.18 -1.85
C LYS A 95 9.66 -9.72 -2.71
N SER A 96 10.67 -8.89 -2.94
CA SER A 96 11.92 -9.31 -3.59
C SER A 96 13.00 -9.60 -2.55
N THR A 97 13.68 -10.72 -2.69
CA THR A 97 14.90 -11.09 -1.95
C THR A 97 16.18 -10.81 -2.74
N ALA A 98 16.07 -10.18 -3.92
CA ALA A 98 17.23 -9.71 -4.69
C ALA A 98 17.99 -8.63 -3.92
N VAL A 99 19.22 -8.35 -4.31
CA VAL A 99 20.06 -7.30 -3.70
C VAL A 99 19.85 -5.94 -4.37
N GLU A 100 19.37 -5.93 -5.61
CA GLU A 100 19.10 -4.73 -6.41
C GLU A 100 17.59 -4.57 -6.65
N PRO A 101 17.10 -3.32 -6.81
CA PRO A 101 15.72 -3.09 -7.24
C PRO A 101 15.45 -3.72 -8.60
N CYS A 102 14.27 -4.32 -8.76
CA CYS A 102 13.85 -4.93 -10.02
C CYS A 102 12.39 -4.61 -10.33
N ALA A 103 12.01 -4.72 -11.61
CA ALA A 103 10.67 -4.47 -12.09
C ALA A 103 9.92 -5.79 -12.36
N ILE A 104 8.67 -5.87 -11.95
CA ILE A 104 7.78 -7.01 -12.19
C ILE A 104 6.42 -6.52 -12.67
N ASN A 105 5.75 -7.28 -13.53
CA ASN A 105 4.33 -7.05 -13.76
C ASN A 105 3.55 -7.50 -12.50
N ALA A 106 2.87 -6.57 -11.87
CA ALA A 106 1.97 -6.80 -10.73
C ALA A 106 0.55 -6.34 -11.06
N GLY A 107 0.18 -6.37 -12.33
CA GLY A 107 -1.16 -6.01 -12.80
C GLY A 107 -2.19 -7.12 -12.58
N SER A 108 -3.46 -6.80 -12.77
CA SER A 108 -4.57 -7.75 -12.61
C SER A 108 -4.56 -8.86 -13.65
N ASP A 109 -3.85 -8.67 -14.76
CA ASP A 109 -3.64 -9.68 -15.80
C ASP A 109 -2.90 -10.92 -15.30
N VAL A 110 -1.97 -10.74 -14.34
CA VAL A 110 -1.13 -11.80 -13.77
C VAL A 110 -1.47 -12.15 -12.33
N GLN A 111 -2.29 -11.36 -11.63
CA GLN A 111 -2.76 -11.69 -10.29
C GLN A 111 -3.83 -12.77 -10.30
N GLU A 112 -3.76 -13.70 -9.39
CA GLU A 112 -4.83 -14.64 -9.09
C GLU A 112 -4.99 -14.78 -7.58
N PHE A 113 -6.23 -14.72 -7.12
CA PHE A 113 -6.67 -14.97 -5.77
C PHE A 113 -7.51 -16.23 -5.77
N ARG A 114 -7.21 -17.18 -4.89
CA ARG A 114 -7.89 -18.48 -4.83
C ARG A 114 -8.31 -18.80 -3.41
N ILE A 115 -9.54 -19.31 -3.28
CA ILE A 115 -10.06 -19.81 -2.02
C ILE A 115 -10.37 -21.29 -2.18
N THR A 116 -9.85 -22.09 -1.27
CA THR A 116 -10.08 -23.53 -1.21
C THR A 116 -10.68 -23.94 0.14
N SER A 117 -11.37 -25.09 0.17
CA SER A 117 -11.77 -25.78 1.38
C SER A 117 -11.39 -27.25 1.24
N GLY A 118 -10.43 -27.71 2.04
CA GLY A 118 -9.73 -28.96 1.77
C GLY A 118 -9.06 -28.89 0.39
N ASP A 119 -9.32 -29.89 -0.45
CA ASP A 119 -8.79 -29.97 -1.82
C ASP A 119 -9.72 -29.32 -2.87
N GLU A 120 -10.89 -28.83 -2.46
CA GLU A 120 -11.86 -28.22 -3.37
C GLU A 120 -11.55 -26.76 -3.62
N LEU A 121 -11.47 -26.35 -4.91
CA LEU A 121 -11.45 -24.95 -5.29
C LEU A 121 -12.88 -24.39 -5.16
N ILE A 122 -13.02 -23.39 -4.29
CA ILE A 122 -14.29 -22.75 -3.99
C ILE A 122 -14.50 -21.52 -4.88
N TRP A 123 -13.45 -20.71 -5.01
CA TRP A 123 -13.51 -19.45 -5.73
C TRP A 123 -12.14 -19.06 -6.29
N THR A 124 -12.14 -18.46 -7.46
CA THR A 124 -10.96 -17.76 -7.99
C THR A 124 -11.33 -16.44 -8.64
N SER A 125 -10.45 -15.46 -8.50
CA SER A 125 -10.61 -14.16 -9.16
C SER A 125 -10.57 -14.24 -10.67
N LYS A 126 -10.10 -15.35 -11.25
CA LYS A 126 -10.00 -15.55 -12.70
C LYS A 126 -11.32 -15.95 -13.36
N ASP A 127 -12.27 -16.48 -12.62
CA ASP A 127 -13.53 -16.98 -13.19
C ASP A 127 -14.36 -15.87 -13.85
N CYS A 128 -14.40 -14.67 -13.26
CA CYS A 128 -15.31 -13.60 -13.67
C CYS A 128 -14.58 -12.28 -13.96
N VAL A 129 -13.40 -12.35 -14.52
CA VAL A 129 -12.63 -11.14 -14.85
C VAL A 129 -13.20 -10.47 -16.11
N VAL A 130 -13.61 -9.21 -15.99
CA VAL A 130 -14.15 -8.41 -17.09
C VAL A 130 -13.04 -7.71 -17.87
N SER A 131 -12.01 -7.22 -17.20
CA SER A 131 -10.84 -6.60 -17.81
C SER A 131 -9.61 -6.82 -16.95
N THR A 132 -8.47 -6.96 -17.61
CA THR A 132 -7.17 -7.11 -16.96
C THR A 132 -6.20 -6.08 -17.52
N GLU A 133 -5.39 -5.50 -16.67
CA GLU A 133 -4.40 -4.51 -17.07
C GLU A 133 -3.02 -4.86 -16.49
N PRO A 134 -1.96 -4.84 -17.32
CA PRO A 134 -0.60 -4.96 -16.83
C PRO A 134 -0.21 -3.72 -16.05
N ARG A 135 0.54 -3.91 -14.97
CA ARG A 135 1.06 -2.83 -14.15
C ARG A 135 2.47 -3.13 -13.69
N VAL A 136 3.43 -2.38 -14.21
CA VAL A 136 4.82 -2.53 -13.77
C VAL A 136 5.01 -1.94 -12.37
N GLN A 137 5.53 -2.75 -11.46
CA GLN A 137 5.89 -2.39 -10.10
C GLN A 137 7.39 -2.59 -9.90
N VAL A 138 8.07 -1.55 -9.39
CA VAL A 138 9.47 -1.67 -8.97
C VAL A 138 9.51 -2.14 -7.53
N LEU A 139 10.13 -3.28 -7.31
CA LEU A 139 10.35 -3.86 -6.00
C LEU A 139 11.74 -3.46 -5.49
N LYS A 140 11.78 -2.96 -4.26
CA LYS A 140 13.04 -2.72 -3.54
C LYS A 140 13.41 -3.94 -2.71
N PRO A 141 14.70 -4.26 -2.56
CA PRO A 141 15.16 -5.38 -1.75
C PRO A 141 14.53 -5.43 -0.36
N GLY A 142 13.90 -6.53 -0.02
CA GLY A 142 13.33 -6.77 1.29
C GLY A 142 12.07 -5.97 1.65
N ILE A 143 11.63 -5.01 0.83
CA ILE A 143 10.46 -4.19 1.11
C ILE A 143 9.22 -4.85 0.50
N PRO A 144 8.22 -5.27 1.30
CA PRO A 144 6.99 -5.84 0.78
C PRO A 144 6.11 -4.75 0.13
N VAL A 145 5.42 -5.14 -0.92
CA VAL A 145 4.40 -4.31 -1.58
C VAL A 145 3.09 -5.09 -1.57
N SER A 146 2.02 -4.47 -1.09
CA SER A 146 0.69 -5.06 -1.01
C SER A 146 -0.24 -4.48 -2.07
N THR A 147 -1.12 -5.31 -2.60
CA THR A 147 -2.24 -4.85 -3.42
C THR A 147 -3.29 -4.13 -2.56
N THR A 148 -4.17 -3.36 -3.20
CA THR A 148 -5.40 -2.91 -2.53
C THR A 148 -6.23 -4.13 -2.16
N PRO A 149 -6.71 -4.24 -0.91
CA PRO A 149 -7.57 -5.35 -0.51
C PRO A 149 -8.86 -5.40 -1.31
N ILE A 150 -9.28 -6.60 -1.70
CA ILE A 150 -10.56 -6.85 -2.35
C ILE A 150 -11.46 -7.70 -1.45
N PRO A 151 -12.79 -7.43 -1.40
CA PRO A 151 -13.72 -8.26 -0.65
C PRO A 151 -14.05 -9.54 -1.40
N TRP A 152 -14.17 -10.66 -0.66
CA TRP A 152 -14.82 -11.87 -1.14
C TRP A 152 -16.25 -11.94 -0.61
N ASP A 153 -17.22 -12.06 -1.51
CA ASP A 153 -18.64 -12.07 -1.20
C ASP A 153 -19.17 -13.40 -0.63
N ARG A 154 -18.27 -14.30 -0.23
CA ARG A 154 -18.56 -15.62 0.34
C ARG A 154 -19.36 -16.53 -0.60
N THR A 155 -19.22 -16.32 -1.91
CA THR A 155 -19.85 -17.17 -2.91
C THR A 155 -18.86 -18.11 -3.57
N ARG A 156 -19.38 -19.22 -4.13
CA ARG A 156 -18.61 -20.06 -5.06
C ARG A 156 -18.47 -19.36 -6.40
N SER A 157 -17.44 -19.69 -7.16
CA SER A 157 -17.33 -19.26 -8.56
C SER A 157 -17.02 -20.40 -9.52
N SER A 158 -17.40 -20.21 -10.75
CA SER A 158 -16.94 -20.96 -11.91
C SER A 158 -17.07 -20.04 -13.12
N ALA A 159 -16.41 -20.34 -14.24
CA ALA A 159 -16.46 -19.54 -15.45
C ALA A 159 -17.90 -19.35 -15.99
N ASP A 160 -18.80 -20.28 -15.68
CA ASP A 160 -20.19 -20.27 -16.14
C ASP A 160 -21.15 -19.50 -15.21
N THR A 161 -20.69 -19.01 -14.05
CA THR A 161 -21.56 -18.38 -13.04
C THR A 161 -21.41 -16.87 -12.93
N CYS A 162 -20.75 -16.24 -13.89
CA CYS A 162 -20.44 -14.79 -13.81
C CYS A 162 -21.65 -13.86 -13.98
N GLY A 163 -22.71 -14.33 -14.61
CA GLY A 163 -23.92 -13.54 -14.87
C GLY A 163 -25.17 -13.96 -14.09
N ILE A 164 -25.02 -14.86 -13.12
CA ILE A 164 -26.12 -15.40 -12.32
C ILE A 164 -25.83 -15.30 -10.82
N ASP A 165 -26.87 -15.52 -10.00
CA ASP A 165 -26.70 -15.62 -8.57
C ASP A 165 -25.85 -16.85 -8.21
N ARG A 166 -24.75 -16.61 -7.49
CA ARG A 166 -23.82 -17.65 -7.10
C ARG A 166 -24.18 -18.21 -5.72
N PRO A 167 -24.05 -19.53 -5.55
CA PRO A 167 -24.37 -20.14 -4.26
C PRO A 167 -23.41 -19.64 -3.18
N GLN A 168 -23.96 -19.33 -2.02
CA GLN A 168 -23.18 -19.00 -0.82
C GLN A 168 -22.43 -20.23 -0.36
N VAL A 169 -21.25 -20.03 0.21
CA VAL A 169 -20.48 -21.09 0.84
C VAL A 169 -21.02 -21.41 2.23
N ILE A 170 -20.73 -22.60 2.72
CA ILE A 170 -21.05 -23.00 4.08
C ILE A 170 -20.24 -22.15 5.07
N ALA A 171 -20.91 -21.63 6.10
CA ALA A 171 -20.28 -20.94 7.23
C ALA A 171 -20.19 -21.92 8.44
N GLU A 172 -20.82 -21.65 9.56
CA GLU A 172 -20.93 -22.57 10.72
C GLU A 172 -19.58 -23.08 11.25
N GLY A 173 -18.56 -22.22 11.20
CA GLY A 173 -17.20 -22.58 11.61
C GLY A 173 -16.37 -23.31 10.54
N ALA A 174 -16.81 -23.26 9.28
CA ALA A 174 -16.08 -23.87 8.16
C ALA A 174 -14.74 -23.17 7.92
N THR A 175 -13.69 -23.96 7.65
CA THR A 175 -12.34 -23.45 7.37
C THR A 175 -12.11 -23.31 5.88
N TYR A 176 -11.67 -22.14 5.50
CA TYR A 176 -11.23 -21.79 4.16
C TYR A 176 -9.76 -21.44 4.15
N ARG A 177 -9.12 -21.57 2.98
CA ARG A 177 -7.71 -21.24 2.79
C ARG A 177 -7.57 -20.29 1.61
N PHE A 178 -6.88 -19.20 1.83
CA PHE A 178 -6.59 -18.20 0.81
C PHE A 178 -5.18 -18.36 0.27
N GLY A 179 -5.05 -18.57 -1.03
CA GLY A 179 -3.80 -18.61 -1.77
C GLY A 179 -3.78 -17.58 -2.87
N VAL A 180 -2.59 -17.20 -3.30
CA VAL A 180 -2.38 -16.20 -4.36
C VAL A 180 -1.31 -16.64 -5.34
N SER A 181 -1.38 -16.12 -6.57
CA SER A 181 -0.28 -16.19 -7.53
C SER A 181 -0.10 -14.87 -8.28
N LEU A 182 1.13 -14.67 -8.76
CA LEU A 182 1.54 -13.55 -9.61
C LEU A 182 2.25 -14.13 -10.84
N GLY A 183 1.54 -14.30 -11.94
CA GLY A 183 2.01 -15.07 -13.07
C GLY A 183 2.27 -16.53 -12.68
N GLU A 184 3.49 -16.99 -12.88
CA GLU A 184 3.92 -18.36 -12.52
C GLU A 184 4.35 -18.52 -11.06
N ILE A 185 4.43 -17.42 -10.29
CA ILE A 185 4.88 -17.42 -8.91
C ILE A 185 3.65 -17.59 -8.00
N SER A 186 3.54 -18.72 -7.32
CA SER A 186 2.46 -18.99 -6.36
C SER A 186 2.96 -18.87 -4.91
N SER A 187 2.02 -18.52 -4.00
CA SER A 187 2.31 -18.57 -2.57
C SER A 187 2.65 -20.00 -2.14
N VAL A 188 3.72 -20.13 -1.34
CA VAL A 188 4.16 -21.45 -0.80
C VAL A 188 3.14 -21.97 0.20
N GLU A 189 2.56 -21.06 0.99
CA GLU A 189 1.54 -21.39 1.98
C GLU A 189 0.23 -20.67 1.67
N THR A 190 -0.85 -21.19 2.20
CA THR A 190 -2.17 -20.57 2.14
C THR A 190 -2.58 -20.06 3.52
N THR A 191 -3.25 -18.92 3.58
CA THR A 191 -3.71 -18.30 4.82
C THR A 191 -5.08 -18.85 5.20
N PRO A 192 -5.20 -19.60 6.33
CA PRO A 192 -6.47 -20.14 6.80
C PRO A 192 -7.33 -19.06 7.47
N PHE A 193 -8.65 -19.16 7.30
CA PHE A 193 -9.64 -18.37 8.02
C PHE A 193 -10.95 -19.14 8.20
N LEU A 194 -11.78 -18.68 9.12
CA LEU A 194 -13.06 -19.31 9.50
C LEU A 194 -14.23 -18.43 9.08
N LEU A 195 -15.33 -19.04 8.66
CA LEU A 195 -16.61 -18.38 8.44
C LEU A 195 -17.65 -18.90 9.45
N TYR A 196 -18.29 -17.97 10.15
CA TYR A 196 -19.38 -18.22 11.08
C TYR A 196 -20.72 -17.73 10.54
#